data_82ee606782d18c95713983de5bbb5c07
#
_entry.id   82ee606782d18c95713983de5bbb5c07
#
_cell.length_a   1.000
_cell.length_b   1.000
_cell.length_c   1.000
_cell.angle_alpha   90.00
_cell.angle_beta   90.00
_cell.angle_gamma   90.00
#
_symmetry.space_group_name_H-M   'P 1'
#
loop_
_entity.id
_entity.type
_entity.pdbx_description
1 polymer ?
#
loop_
_entity_poly.entity_id
_entity_poly.type
_entity_poly.pdbx_seq_one_letter_code
_entity_poly.pdbx_strand_id
1 'polypeptide(L)'
;MSTIGLLIACHFIGDFPFQPEFFVINKGKSWEILFYHCSVYAATFVIFAKISLGFAILLLVSHFIIDALKSRYHIIKQIWQDQLLHGIIILIGYILL
;
A
#
# COMPACT_ATOMS: atom_id res chain seq x y z
N MET A 1 19.61 -8.09 -3.85
CA MET A 1 18.16 -8.37 -3.93
C MET A 1 17.64 -7.94 -5.29
N SER A 2 16.79 -8.74 -5.92
CA SER A 2 16.19 -8.38 -7.21
C SER A 2 15.26 -7.18 -7.04
N THR A 3 14.96 -6.48 -8.16
CA THR A 3 14.05 -5.35 -8.13
C THR A 3 12.67 -5.77 -7.60
N ILE A 4 12.13 -6.89 -8.09
CA ILE A 4 10.82 -7.36 -7.63
C ILE A 4 10.86 -7.79 -6.16
N GLY A 5 11.97 -8.38 -5.71
CA GLY A 5 12.16 -8.72 -4.30
C GLY A 5 12.19 -7.48 -3.42
N LEU A 6 12.85 -6.41 -3.89
CA LEU A 6 12.88 -5.15 -3.17
C LEU A 6 11.48 -4.52 -3.08
N LEU A 7 10.70 -4.57 -4.16
CA LEU A 7 9.33 -4.06 -4.16
C LEU A 7 8.45 -4.83 -3.18
N ILE A 8 8.57 -6.15 -3.14
CA ILE A 8 7.82 -6.97 -2.19
C ILE A 8 8.22 -6.64 -0.76
N ALA A 9 9.52 -6.45 -0.50
CA ALA A 9 10.01 -6.06 0.82
C ALA A 9 9.45 -4.70 1.23
N CYS A 10 9.42 -3.72 0.31
CA CYS A 10 8.84 -2.41 0.58
C CYS A 10 7.36 -2.50 0.92
N HIS A 11 6.62 -3.36 0.22
CA HIS A 11 5.21 -3.59 0.51
C HIS A 11 5.02 -4.04 1.96
N PHE A 12 5.75 -5.06 2.40
CA PHE A 12 5.61 -5.56 3.77
C PHE A 12 6.08 -4.55 4.81
N ILE A 13 7.17 -3.83 4.54
CA ILE A 13 7.68 -2.82 5.47
C ILE A 13 6.68 -1.66 5.61
N GLY A 14 6.14 -1.17 4.47
CA GLY A 14 5.22 -0.03 4.49
C GLY A 14 3.85 -0.37 5.07
N ASP A 15 3.38 -1.62 4.85
CA ASP A 15 2.03 -1.99 5.23
C ASP A 15 1.93 -2.48 6.69
N PHE A 16 3.01 -2.96 7.28
CA PHE A 16 2.98 -3.50 8.64
C PHE A 16 3.79 -2.66 9.64
N PRO A 17 5.15 -2.63 9.61
CA PRO A 17 5.91 -1.90 10.63
C PRO A 17 5.64 -0.39 10.64
N PHE A 18 5.39 0.20 9.49
CA PHE A 18 5.10 1.64 9.38
C PHE A 18 3.61 1.94 9.48
N GLN A 19 2.82 0.99 10.00
CA GLN A 19 1.41 1.18 10.29
C GLN A 19 1.21 1.08 11.81
N PRO A 20 1.40 2.19 12.56
CA PRO A 20 1.21 2.15 14.01
C PRO A 20 -0.24 1.84 14.37
N GLU A 21 -0.45 1.43 15.62
CA GLU A 21 -1.78 1.08 16.13
C GLU A 21 -2.82 2.17 15.86
N PHE A 22 -2.42 3.45 15.97
CA PHE A 22 -3.28 4.58 15.65
C PHE A 22 -3.86 4.47 14.25
N PHE A 23 -3.05 4.13 13.24
CA PHE A 23 -3.53 3.95 11.86
C PHE A 23 -4.44 2.74 11.74
N VAL A 24 -4.07 1.62 12.38
CA VAL A 24 -4.88 0.40 12.31
C VAL A 24 -6.29 0.65 12.85
N ILE A 25 -6.40 1.36 13.97
CA ILE A 25 -7.69 1.62 14.61
C ILE A 25 -8.49 2.67 13.85
N ASN A 26 -7.84 3.72 13.34
CA ASN A 26 -8.54 4.92 12.87
C ASN A 26 -8.68 5.05 11.35
N LYS A 27 -7.89 4.32 10.55
CA LYS A 27 -7.94 4.46 9.08
C LYS A 27 -9.32 4.14 8.50
N GLY A 28 -10.10 3.29 9.17
CA GLY A 28 -11.48 2.98 8.78
C GLY A 28 -12.50 4.03 9.20
N LYS A 29 -12.11 4.98 10.06
CA LYS A 29 -12.99 6.00 10.61
C LYS A 29 -12.74 7.40 10.06
N SER A 30 -11.57 7.63 9.44
CA SER A 30 -11.16 8.94 8.95
C SER A 30 -10.48 8.81 7.61
N TRP A 31 -10.97 9.56 6.60
CA TRP A 31 -10.34 9.61 5.29
C TRP A 31 -8.94 10.23 5.36
N GLU A 32 -8.74 11.20 6.24
CA GLU A 32 -7.44 11.83 6.42
C GLU A 32 -6.40 10.83 6.94
N ILE A 33 -6.76 10.06 7.95
CA ILE A 33 -5.85 9.07 8.53
C ILE A 33 -5.55 7.96 7.52
N LEU A 34 -6.55 7.53 6.76
CA LEU A 34 -6.36 6.56 5.69
C LEU A 34 -5.39 7.11 4.63
N PHE A 35 -5.53 8.37 4.26
CA PHE A 35 -4.63 9.03 3.31
C PHE A 35 -3.19 9.07 3.84
N TYR A 36 -3.01 9.39 5.12
CA TYR A 36 -1.68 9.41 5.73
C TYR A 36 -1.04 8.02 5.72
N HIS A 37 -1.81 6.99 6.04
CA HIS A 37 -1.32 5.61 5.96
C HIS A 37 -0.87 5.26 4.53
N CYS A 38 -1.67 5.59 3.54
CA CYS A 38 -1.32 5.33 2.14
C CYS A 38 -0.11 6.13 1.69
N SER A 39 0.04 7.36 2.18
CA SER A 39 1.21 8.19 1.87
C SER A 39 2.49 7.60 2.44
N VAL A 40 2.46 7.08 3.66
CA VAL A 40 3.60 6.40 4.27
C VAL A 40 3.96 5.15 3.47
N TYR A 41 2.96 4.39 3.03
CA TYR A 41 3.16 3.21 2.21
C TYR A 41 3.89 3.55 0.91
N ALA A 42 3.38 4.55 0.17
CA ALA A 42 4.01 4.96 -1.09
C ALA A 42 5.40 5.56 -0.88
N ALA A 43 5.59 6.34 0.19
CA ALA A 43 6.88 6.93 0.52
C ALA A 43 7.94 5.87 0.78
N THR A 44 7.58 4.74 1.39
CA THR A 44 8.50 3.63 1.61
C THR A 44 9.09 3.14 0.29
N PHE A 45 8.27 3.00 -0.75
CA PHE A 45 8.75 2.60 -2.08
C PHE A 45 9.65 3.67 -2.70
N VAL A 46 9.29 4.95 -2.56
CA VAL A 46 10.10 6.03 -3.12
C VAL A 46 11.49 6.05 -2.48
N ILE A 47 11.55 5.92 -1.17
CA ILE A 47 12.81 6.01 -0.42
C ILE A 47 13.72 4.80 -0.69
N PHE A 48 13.17 3.60 -0.59
CA PHE A 48 13.98 2.38 -0.62
C PHE A 48 14.11 1.76 -2.01
N ALA A 49 13.08 1.82 -2.82
CA ALA A 49 13.08 1.24 -4.16
C ALA A 49 13.31 2.26 -5.27
N LYS A 50 13.27 3.55 -4.94
CA LYS A 50 13.52 4.66 -5.87
C LYS A 50 12.64 4.57 -7.12
N ILE A 51 11.35 4.32 -6.92
CA ILE A 51 10.39 4.18 -8.00
C ILE A 51 10.09 5.54 -8.64
N SER A 52 9.53 5.50 -9.87
CA SER A 52 9.10 6.71 -10.58
C SER A 52 7.91 7.39 -9.88
N LEU A 53 7.69 8.66 -10.20
CA LEU A 53 6.52 9.38 -9.69
C LEU A 53 5.22 8.71 -10.11
N GLY A 54 5.13 8.24 -11.36
CA GLY A 54 3.94 7.54 -11.85
C GLY A 54 3.64 6.27 -11.04
N PHE A 55 4.68 5.49 -10.74
CA PHE A 55 4.54 4.30 -9.90
C PHE A 55 4.11 4.68 -8.48
N ALA A 56 4.68 5.73 -7.91
CA ALA A 56 4.30 6.20 -6.57
C ALA A 56 2.83 6.61 -6.52
N ILE A 57 2.34 7.33 -7.53
CA ILE A 57 0.93 7.73 -7.63
C ILE A 57 0.04 6.48 -7.75
N LEU A 58 0.42 5.52 -8.58
CA LEU A 58 -0.32 4.26 -8.70
C LEU A 58 -0.45 3.56 -7.36
N LEU A 59 0.65 3.45 -6.61
CA LEU A 59 0.64 2.81 -5.30
C LEU A 59 -0.22 3.57 -4.30
N LEU A 60 -0.12 4.89 -4.27
CA LEU A 60 -0.91 5.71 -3.36
C LEU A 60 -2.41 5.54 -3.63
N VAL A 61 -2.83 5.71 -4.87
CA VAL A 61 -4.25 5.65 -5.24
C VAL A 61 -4.81 4.26 -5.06
N SER A 62 -4.11 3.23 -5.53
CA SER A 62 -4.58 1.86 -5.42
C SER A 62 -4.64 1.40 -3.97
N HIS A 63 -3.64 1.74 -3.16
CA HIS A 63 -3.63 1.37 -1.75
C HIS A 63 -4.78 2.05 -1.01
N PHE A 64 -5.04 3.33 -1.33
CA PHE A 64 -6.17 4.06 -0.75
C PHE A 64 -7.49 3.36 -1.05
N ILE A 65 -7.73 2.99 -2.32
CA ILE A 65 -8.96 2.33 -2.74
C ILE A 65 -9.10 0.96 -2.07
N ILE A 66 -8.06 0.13 -2.14
CA ILE A 66 -8.10 -1.23 -1.60
C ILE A 66 -8.28 -1.21 -0.08
N ASP A 67 -7.55 -0.36 0.61
CA ASP A 67 -7.64 -0.27 2.06
C ASP A 67 -8.97 0.30 2.51
N ALA A 68 -9.57 1.22 1.75
CA ALA A 68 -10.92 1.70 2.02
C ALA A 68 -11.95 0.58 1.87
N LEU A 69 -11.83 -0.25 0.84
CA LEU A 69 -12.73 -1.39 0.63
C LEU A 69 -12.62 -2.39 1.78
N LYS A 70 -11.45 -2.54 2.36
CA LYS A 70 -11.24 -3.43 3.50
C LYS A 70 -11.69 -2.79 4.81
N SER A 71 -11.20 -1.57 5.10
CA SER A 71 -11.33 -0.96 6.43
C SER A 71 -12.64 -0.23 6.65
N ARG A 72 -13.22 0.38 5.59
CA ARG A 72 -14.44 1.19 5.74
C ARG A 72 -15.69 0.45 5.26
N TYR A 73 -15.59 -0.26 4.14
CA TYR A 73 -16.77 -0.88 3.52
C TYR A 73 -16.85 -2.38 3.77
N HIS A 74 -15.77 -2.99 4.29
CA HIS A 74 -15.73 -4.42 4.64
C HIS A 74 -16.05 -5.34 3.45
N ILE A 75 -15.77 -4.89 2.22
CA ILE A 75 -15.96 -5.69 1.02
C ILE A 75 -14.86 -6.74 0.92
N ILE A 76 -13.62 -6.35 1.21
CA ILE A 76 -12.49 -7.27 1.29
C ILE A 76 -12.37 -7.72 2.74
N LYS A 77 -12.63 -9.01 2.99
CA LYS A 77 -12.73 -9.54 4.37
C LYS A 77 -11.54 -10.39 4.79
N GLN A 78 -10.79 -10.93 3.82
CA GLN A 78 -9.68 -11.84 4.11
C GLN A 78 -8.35 -11.13 3.88
N ILE A 79 -7.38 -11.41 4.76
CA ILE A 79 -6.04 -10.82 4.65
C ILE A 79 -5.38 -11.21 3.32
N TRP A 80 -5.54 -12.46 2.87
CA TRP A 80 -4.91 -12.92 1.64
C TRP A 80 -5.46 -12.19 0.41
N GLN A 81 -6.75 -11.83 0.42
CA GLN A 81 -7.35 -11.06 -0.68
C GLN A 81 -6.74 -9.66 -0.77
N ASP A 82 -6.59 -9.00 0.36
CA ASP A 82 -5.94 -7.70 0.47
C ASP A 82 -4.50 -7.76 -0.06
N GLN A 83 -3.73 -8.74 0.41
CA GLN A 83 -2.35 -8.91 -0.01
C GLN A 83 -2.22 -9.26 -1.49
N LEU A 84 -3.12 -10.08 -2.01
CA LEU A 84 -3.12 -10.44 -3.43
C LEU A 84 -3.35 -9.21 -4.31
N LEU A 85 -4.31 -8.37 -3.95
CA LEU A 85 -4.62 -7.15 -4.72
C LEU A 85 -3.44 -6.18 -4.72
N HIS A 86 -2.80 -5.97 -3.58
CA HIS A 86 -1.60 -5.14 -3.51
C HIS A 86 -0.46 -5.72 -4.34
N GLY A 87 -0.28 -7.05 -4.30
CA GLY A 87 0.74 -7.72 -5.09
C GLY A 87 0.53 -7.57 -6.59
N ILE A 88 -0.73 -7.67 -7.04
CA ILE A 88 -1.08 -7.47 -8.46
C ILE A 88 -0.75 -6.05 -8.90
N ILE A 89 -1.06 -5.04 -8.09
CA ILE A 89 -0.76 -3.64 -8.41
C ILE A 89 0.76 -3.43 -8.50
N ILE A 90 1.52 -4.00 -7.59
CA ILE A 90 2.99 -3.90 -7.63
C ILE A 90 3.53 -4.51 -8.91
N LEU A 91 3.03 -5.68 -9.30
CA LEU A 91 3.46 -6.35 -10.53
C LEU A 91 3.13 -5.51 -11.76
N ILE A 92 1.93 -4.93 -11.82
CA ILE A 92 1.53 -4.04 -12.91
C ILE A 92 2.47 -2.83 -13.00
N GLY A 93 2.74 -2.19 -11.89
CA GLY A 93 3.66 -1.05 -11.84
C GLY A 93 5.07 -1.44 -12.25
N TYR A 94 5.55 -2.60 -11.82
CA TYR A 94 6.87 -3.10 -12.20
C TYR A 94 7.00 -3.32 -13.71
N ILE A 95 5.93 -3.83 -14.34
CA ILE A 95 5.96 -4.11 -15.78
C ILE A 95 5.80 -2.83 -16.60
N LEU A 96 4.90 -1.93 -16.20
CA LEU A 96 4.49 -0.78 -17.02
C LEU A 96 5.21 0.52 -16.65
N LEU A 97 5.68 0.65 -15.45
CA LEU A 97 6.25 1.88 -14.91
C LEU A 97 7.64 1.67 -14.35
#